data_5fce4e7546f0939268af216b7aac111d
#
_entry.id   5fce4e7546f0939268af216b7aac111d
#
_cell.length_a   1.000
_cell.length_b   1.000
_cell.length_c   1.000
_cell.angle_alpha   90.00
_cell.angle_beta   90.00
_cell.angle_gamma   90.00
#
_symmetry.space_group_name_H-M   'P 1'
#
loop_
_entity.id
_entity.type
_entity.pdbx_description
1 polymer ?
#
loop_
_entity_poly.entity_id
_entity_poly.type
_entity_poly.pdbx_seq_one_letter_code
_entity_poly.pdbx_strand_id
1 'polypeptide(L)'
;VFGVEVAQVSSEQRRYATAHAKLSDLKEVRRAHGGTVNDVVLAITAGALRAWLMTRGESVGSRAVIRAMVPVSVRDDVDSVGGNRVAAFLVDLPVGEPDPVVRLQRISFDMAQHKESGQMLGAEAIVALAGFAPPSLHAMGARVGSDLSKRVYNLVITNVPGPQFPLYAGGALMLAAYPIVPLAKNQAVSIGLTSYNGGVYFGLNADRDAMPDVDVLAQCITDAIEELKDTARPSRRSVGRRPKVPLTTVSTEARKKPPTKPVKKTTSRTTARKGASSTSKA
;
A
#
# COMPACT_ATOMS: atom_id res chain seq x y z
N VAL A 1 -2.14 1.17 17.80
CA VAL A 1 -3.25 0.22 17.82
C VAL A 1 -4.47 1.08 18.09
N PHE A 2 -5.21 1.44 17.06
CA PHE A 2 -6.48 2.11 17.21
C PHE A 2 -7.49 1.09 17.76
N GLY A 3 -7.96 1.33 18.97
CA GLY A 3 -9.14 0.70 19.51
C GLY A 3 -10.38 1.31 18.84
N VAL A 4 -10.57 1.03 17.55
CA VAL A 4 -11.93 1.00 17.03
C VAL A 4 -12.51 -0.22 17.70
N GLU A 5 -13.39 -0.04 18.67
CA GLU A 5 -14.26 -1.12 19.17
C GLU A 5 -15.08 -1.59 17.97
N VAL A 6 -14.50 -2.48 17.18
CA VAL A 6 -15.23 -3.25 16.23
C VAL A 6 -16.16 -4.13 17.07
N ALA A 7 -17.44 -3.84 16.97
CA ALA A 7 -18.50 -4.41 17.78
C ALA A 7 -18.26 -5.91 18.05
N GLN A 8 -18.35 -6.31 19.31
CA GLN A 8 -18.00 -7.65 19.79
C GLN A 8 -18.97 -8.75 19.30
N VAL A 9 -19.99 -8.42 18.55
CA VAL A 9 -21.01 -9.35 18.07
C VAL A 9 -21.00 -9.33 16.56
N SER A 10 -20.38 -10.35 15.95
CA SER A 10 -20.57 -10.62 14.53
C SER A 10 -22.01 -11.06 14.32
N SER A 11 -22.79 -10.27 13.64
CA SER A 11 -24.13 -10.61 13.18
C SER A 11 -24.05 -11.76 12.15
N GLU A 12 -25.08 -12.58 12.03
CA GLU A 12 -25.17 -13.56 10.94
C GLU A 12 -25.53 -12.90 9.61
N GLN A 13 -26.01 -11.66 9.65
CA GLN A 13 -26.40 -10.91 8.47
C GLN A 13 -25.21 -10.22 7.83
N ARG A 14 -25.23 -10.20 6.50
CA ARG A 14 -24.16 -9.57 5.70
C ARG A 14 -24.73 -8.45 4.86
N ARG A 15 -23.88 -7.43 4.64
CA ARG A 15 -24.06 -6.45 3.58
C ARG A 15 -22.97 -6.63 2.54
N TYR A 16 -23.32 -6.38 1.31
CA TYR A 16 -22.39 -6.53 0.20
C TYR A 16 -22.42 -5.28 -0.67
N ALA A 17 -21.26 -4.71 -0.93
CA ALA A 17 -21.09 -3.58 -1.81
C ALA A 17 -19.98 -3.85 -2.83
N THR A 18 -19.99 -3.13 -3.94
CA THR A 18 -19.05 -3.33 -5.04
C THR A 18 -18.47 -2.03 -5.52
N ALA A 19 -17.22 -2.10 -5.99
CA ALA A 19 -16.57 -1.04 -6.75
C ALA A 19 -15.80 -1.66 -7.92
N HIS A 20 -15.45 -0.88 -8.93
CA HIS A 20 -14.67 -1.37 -10.05
C HIS A 20 -13.75 -0.30 -10.62
N ALA A 21 -12.69 -0.75 -11.28
CA ALA A 21 -11.72 0.08 -11.99
C ALA A 21 -11.34 -0.55 -13.32
N LYS A 22 -10.72 0.20 -14.20
CA LYS A 22 -10.04 -0.37 -15.38
C LYS A 22 -8.64 -0.83 -14.98
N LEU A 23 -8.28 -2.04 -15.37
CA LEU A 23 -6.92 -2.56 -15.12
C LEU A 23 -5.84 -1.68 -15.78
N SER A 24 -6.18 -1.01 -16.91
CA SER A 24 -5.30 -0.03 -17.56
C SER A 24 -4.92 1.12 -16.64
N ASP A 25 -5.87 1.64 -15.86
CA ASP A 25 -5.68 2.78 -14.97
C ASP A 25 -4.72 2.43 -13.82
N LEU A 26 -4.89 1.25 -13.22
CA LEU A 26 -3.97 0.74 -12.19
C LEU A 26 -2.56 0.50 -12.75
N LYS A 27 -2.47 0.01 -13.99
CA LYS A 27 -1.18 -0.15 -14.69
C LYS A 27 -0.52 1.19 -15.00
N GLU A 28 -1.29 2.24 -15.27
CA GLU A 28 -0.80 3.61 -15.48
C GLU A 28 -0.19 4.17 -14.20
N VAL A 29 -0.93 4.08 -13.07
CA VAL A 29 -0.42 4.45 -11.74
C VAL A 29 0.88 3.73 -11.41
N ARG A 30 0.92 2.40 -11.64
CA ARG A 30 2.14 1.61 -11.44
C ARG A 30 3.31 2.08 -12.30
N ARG A 31 3.07 2.45 -13.58
CA ARG A 31 4.15 2.97 -14.44
C ARG A 31 4.67 4.32 -13.97
N ALA A 32 3.79 5.17 -13.44
CA ALA A 32 4.14 6.51 -12.98
C ALA A 32 4.92 6.51 -11.65
N HIS A 33 4.53 5.63 -10.71
CA HIS A 33 5.00 5.69 -9.32
C HIS A 33 5.78 4.45 -8.86
N GLY A 34 5.87 3.41 -9.69
CA GLY A 34 6.55 2.15 -9.35
C GLY A 34 5.63 1.15 -8.62
N GLY A 35 6.25 0.13 -8.05
CA GLY A 35 5.57 -0.95 -7.35
C GLY A 35 4.90 -1.99 -8.27
N THR A 36 3.98 -2.75 -7.72
CA THR A 36 3.17 -3.75 -8.41
C THR A 36 1.70 -3.31 -8.51
N VAL A 37 0.90 -3.95 -9.35
CA VAL A 37 -0.56 -3.71 -9.38
C VAL A 37 -1.20 -4.04 -8.02
N ASN A 38 -0.68 -5.04 -7.31
CA ASN A 38 -1.15 -5.37 -5.97
C ASN A 38 -0.89 -4.24 -4.97
N ASP A 39 0.28 -3.59 -5.05
CA ASP A 39 0.61 -2.46 -4.17
C ASP A 39 -0.31 -1.26 -4.45
N VAL A 40 -0.64 -1.00 -5.73
CA VAL A 40 -1.63 0.02 -6.13
C VAL A 40 -3.00 -0.28 -5.52
N VAL A 41 -3.45 -1.54 -5.58
CA VAL A 41 -4.72 -1.97 -4.96
C VAL A 41 -4.72 -1.75 -3.44
N LEU A 42 -3.64 -2.12 -2.77
CA LEU A 42 -3.49 -1.91 -1.32
C LEU A 42 -3.48 -0.41 -0.96
N ALA A 43 -2.84 0.42 -1.80
CA ALA A 43 -2.82 1.88 -1.60
C ALA A 43 -4.19 2.52 -1.81
N ILE A 44 -4.96 2.07 -2.81
CA ILE A 44 -6.37 2.44 -3.01
C ILE A 44 -7.19 2.07 -1.75
N THR A 45 -7.05 0.83 -1.28
CA THR A 45 -7.79 0.36 -0.11
C THR A 45 -7.43 1.15 1.15
N ALA A 46 -6.14 1.48 1.35
CA ALA A 46 -5.69 2.32 2.46
C ALA A 46 -6.28 3.74 2.40
N GLY A 47 -6.34 4.34 1.19
CA GLY A 47 -6.98 5.63 0.96
C GLY A 47 -8.47 5.62 1.24
N ALA A 48 -9.15 4.59 0.74
CA ALA A 48 -10.58 4.41 0.97
C ALA A 48 -10.92 4.23 2.45
N LEU A 49 -10.16 3.40 3.17
CA LEU A 49 -10.33 3.22 4.61
C LEU A 49 -10.07 4.52 5.38
N ARG A 50 -9.06 5.30 5.00
CA ARG A 50 -8.83 6.64 5.56
C ARG A 50 -10.04 7.53 5.36
N ALA A 51 -10.54 7.67 4.12
CA ALA A 51 -11.68 8.51 3.80
C ALA A 51 -12.92 8.06 4.57
N TRP A 52 -13.20 6.75 4.60
CA TRP A 52 -14.32 6.17 5.32
C TRP A 52 -14.26 6.43 6.83
N LEU A 53 -13.09 6.28 7.47
CA LEU A 53 -12.91 6.62 8.90
C LEU A 53 -13.22 8.10 9.15
N MET A 54 -12.78 8.98 8.27
CA MET A 54 -13.04 10.42 8.39
C MET A 54 -14.53 10.76 8.21
N THR A 55 -15.27 10.06 7.34
CA THR A 55 -16.73 10.25 7.21
C THR A 55 -17.49 9.86 8.48
N ARG A 56 -16.92 8.97 9.29
CA ARG A 56 -17.46 8.57 10.60
C ARG A 56 -17.04 9.49 11.75
N GLY A 57 -16.28 10.55 11.45
CA GLY A 57 -15.77 11.47 12.47
C GLY A 57 -14.57 10.95 13.24
N GLU A 58 -13.97 9.83 12.80
CA GLU A 58 -12.79 9.27 13.44
C GLU A 58 -11.54 10.13 13.17
N SER A 59 -10.78 10.39 14.22
CA SER A 59 -9.51 11.11 14.09
C SER A 59 -8.42 10.19 13.57
N VAL A 60 -7.99 10.38 12.32
CA VAL A 60 -6.95 9.57 11.70
C VAL A 60 -5.60 10.27 11.85
N GLY A 61 -4.86 9.94 12.91
CA GLY A 61 -3.52 10.51 13.16
C GLY A 61 -2.50 10.06 12.09
N SER A 62 -1.44 10.85 11.90
CA SER A 62 -0.44 10.64 10.83
C SER A 62 0.29 9.28 10.87
N ARG A 63 0.30 8.61 12.04
CA ARG A 63 0.90 7.28 12.23
C ARG A 63 -0.13 6.15 12.28
N ALA A 64 -1.39 6.46 11.95
CA ALA A 64 -2.45 5.46 11.95
C ALA A 64 -2.21 4.40 10.89
N VAL A 65 -2.31 3.13 11.28
CA VAL A 65 -2.24 1.98 10.38
C VAL A 65 -3.41 1.04 10.65
N ILE A 66 -3.88 0.40 9.59
CA ILE A 66 -4.81 -0.73 9.67
C ILE A 66 -4.07 -1.95 9.13
N ARG A 67 -3.96 -3.00 9.92
CA ARG A 67 -3.28 -4.22 9.50
C ARG A 67 -4.20 -5.13 8.71
N ALA A 68 -3.80 -5.47 7.49
CA ALA A 68 -4.49 -6.39 6.61
C ALA A 68 -3.76 -7.73 6.53
N MET A 69 -4.53 -8.82 6.48
CA MET A 69 -4.02 -10.12 6.04
C MET A 69 -4.24 -10.23 4.53
N VAL A 70 -3.13 -10.40 3.79
CA VAL A 70 -3.13 -10.46 2.32
C VAL A 70 -2.65 -11.85 1.88
N PRO A 71 -3.55 -12.78 1.53
CA PRO A 71 -3.17 -14.08 0.99
C PRO A 71 -2.46 -13.93 -0.36
N VAL A 72 -1.41 -14.74 -0.56
CA VAL A 72 -0.64 -14.82 -1.79
C VAL A 72 -0.46 -16.27 -2.20
N SER A 73 -0.50 -16.56 -3.50
CA SER A 73 -0.14 -17.87 -4.02
C SER A 73 1.38 -17.97 -4.11
N VAL A 74 1.95 -18.93 -3.41
CA VAL A 74 3.37 -19.28 -3.54
C VAL A 74 3.46 -20.41 -4.57
N ARG A 75 4.09 -20.13 -5.72
CA ARG A 75 4.45 -21.14 -6.71
C ARG A 75 5.90 -21.53 -6.44
N ASP A 76 6.11 -22.75 -6.00
CA ASP A 76 7.46 -23.34 -6.01
C ASP A 76 7.79 -23.74 -7.45
N ASP A 77 8.93 -23.30 -7.96
CA ASP A 77 9.40 -23.53 -9.33
C ASP A 77 9.88 -24.97 -9.60
N VAL A 78 9.61 -25.94 -8.76
CA VAL A 78 10.06 -27.32 -8.96
C VAL A 78 8.98 -28.32 -8.57
N ASP A 79 8.48 -29.08 -9.55
CA ASP A 79 7.93 -30.45 -9.57
C ASP A 79 7.30 -31.01 -8.27
N SER A 80 6.53 -30.27 -7.51
CA SER A 80 5.72 -30.86 -6.46
C SER A 80 4.30 -31.10 -6.95
N VAL A 81 3.97 -32.35 -7.18
CA VAL A 81 2.59 -32.87 -7.30
C VAL A 81 1.89 -32.62 -5.97
N GLY A 82 1.42 -31.42 -5.74
CA GLY A 82 0.73 -31.12 -4.47
C GLY A 82 0.35 -29.68 -4.34
N GLY A 83 -0.92 -29.41 -4.58
CA GLY A 83 -1.73 -28.33 -4.00
C GLY A 83 -1.20 -26.90 -4.05
N ASN A 84 -2.09 -25.99 -4.36
CA ASN A 84 -1.89 -24.54 -4.29
C ASN A 84 -1.45 -24.16 -2.85
N ARG A 85 -0.15 -23.91 -2.61
CA ARG A 85 0.34 -23.44 -1.32
C ARG A 85 -0.06 -21.98 -1.15
N VAL A 86 -0.93 -21.72 -0.21
CA VAL A 86 -1.36 -20.37 0.15
C VAL A 86 -0.51 -19.91 1.34
N ALA A 87 0.11 -18.78 1.20
CA ALA A 87 0.72 -18.04 2.29
C ALA A 87 0.05 -16.69 2.45
N ALA A 88 0.28 -15.97 3.52
CA ALA A 88 -0.23 -14.61 3.68
C ALA A 88 0.83 -13.69 4.25
N PHE A 89 0.76 -12.44 3.84
CA PHE A 89 1.48 -11.34 4.48
C PHE A 89 0.57 -10.58 5.44
N LEU A 90 1.12 -10.10 6.54
CA LEU A 90 0.50 -9.10 7.38
C LEU A 90 1.03 -7.74 6.94
N VAL A 91 0.18 -6.93 6.34
CA VAL A 91 0.56 -5.65 5.74
C VAL A 91 -0.07 -4.51 6.53
N ASP A 92 0.75 -3.57 6.98
CA ASP A 92 0.28 -2.36 7.65
C ASP A 92 -0.11 -1.30 6.61
N LEU A 93 -1.42 -1.10 6.42
CA LEU A 93 -1.96 -0.09 5.53
C LEU A 93 -1.85 1.29 6.18
N PRO A 94 -1.08 2.23 5.61
CA PRO A 94 -0.83 3.54 6.21
C PRO A 94 -2.00 4.50 6.01
N VAL A 95 -3.12 4.25 6.68
CA VAL A 95 -4.33 5.09 6.62
C VAL A 95 -4.09 6.51 7.17
N GLY A 96 -3.05 6.68 8.00
CA GLY A 96 -2.62 7.98 8.50
C GLY A 96 -1.97 8.89 7.44
N GLU A 97 -1.51 8.33 6.32
CA GLU A 97 -0.83 9.07 5.28
C GLU A 97 -1.83 9.72 4.32
N PRO A 98 -1.90 11.07 4.24
CA PRO A 98 -2.82 11.76 3.34
C PRO A 98 -2.39 11.73 1.88
N ASP A 99 -1.09 11.73 1.58
CA ASP A 99 -0.59 11.76 0.21
C ASP A 99 -0.71 10.35 -0.43
N PRO A 100 -1.46 10.19 -1.53
CA PRO A 100 -1.69 8.88 -2.16
C PRO A 100 -0.42 8.26 -2.74
N VAL A 101 0.53 9.07 -3.21
CA VAL A 101 1.80 8.58 -3.79
C VAL A 101 2.72 8.08 -2.68
N VAL A 102 2.84 8.85 -1.58
CA VAL A 102 3.62 8.44 -0.41
C VAL A 102 3.03 7.17 0.21
N ARG A 103 1.69 7.07 0.26
CA ARG A 103 0.96 5.88 0.72
C ARG A 103 1.32 4.65 -0.12
N LEU A 104 1.32 4.78 -1.45
CA LEU A 104 1.72 3.72 -2.39
C LEU A 104 3.19 3.32 -2.20
N GLN A 105 4.10 4.28 -2.08
CA GLN A 105 5.54 4.02 -1.90
C GLN A 105 5.84 3.27 -0.61
N ARG A 106 5.19 3.62 0.51
CA ARG A 106 5.33 2.90 1.78
C ARG A 106 4.88 1.45 1.64
N ILE A 107 3.70 1.21 1.07
CA ILE A 107 3.17 -0.13 0.85
C ILE A 107 4.10 -0.95 -0.06
N SER A 108 4.59 -0.37 -1.16
CA SER A 108 5.50 -1.05 -2.08
C SER A 108 6.81 -1.45 -1.41
N PHE A 109 7.35 -0.58 -0.56
CA PHE A 109 8.55 -0.85 0.23
C PHE A 109 8.30 -2.01 1.21
N ASP A 110 7.22 -1.96 1.99
CA ASP A 110 6.89 -2.98 2.98
C ASP A 110 6.64 -4.35 2.31
N MET A 111 5.93 -4.37 1.17
CA MET A 111 5.69 -5.58 0.40
C MET A 111 6.97 -6.19 -0.19
N ALA A 112 7.95 -5.37 -0.59
CA ALA A 112 9.25 -5.84 -1.04
C ALA A 112 10.03 -6.49 0.14
N GLN A 113 10.06 -5.83 1.30
CA GLN A 113 10.70 -6.35 2.51
C GLN A 113 10.09 -7.69 2.96
N HIS A 114 8.76 -7.82 2.92
CA HIS A 114 8.09 -9.08 3.25
C HIS A 114 8.48 -10.22 2.32
N LYS A 115 8.64 -9.95 1.02
CA LYS A 115 9.08 -10.95 0.05
C LYS A 115 10.54 -11.37 0.25
N GLU A 116 11.42 -10.42 0.56
CA GLU A 116 12.84 -10.67 0.78
C GLU A 116 13.11 -11.40 2.11
N SER A 117 12.39 -11.03 3.17
CA SER A 117 12.57 -11.63 4.51
C SER A 117 11.96 -13.02 4.64
N GLY A 118 11.12 -13.45 3.69
CA GLY A 118 10.41 -14.72 3.76
C GLY A 118 9.40 -14.82 4.92
N GLN A 119 9.05 -13.70 5.55
CA GLN A 119 8.08 -13.63 6.66
C GLN A 119 6.65 -13.82 6.16
N MET A 120 6.33 -15.03 5.77
CA MET A 120 5.00 -15.44 5.34
C MET A 120 4.31 -16.31 6.39
N LEU A 121 3.03 -16.07 6.61
CA LEU A 121 2.19 -16.99 7.38
C LEU A 121 1.85 -18.19 6.49
N GLY A 122 2.19 -19.39 6.94
CA GLY A 122 1.82 -20.63 6.27
C GLY A 122 0.32 -20.88 6.29
N ALA A 123 -0.15 -21.80 5.43
CA ALA A 123 -1.57 -22.11 5.27
C ALA A 123 -2.25 -22.51 6.59
N GLU A 124 -1.57 -23.25 7.46
CA GLU A 124 -2.10 -23.67 8.76
C GLU A 124 -2.36 -22.47 9.69
N ALA A 125 -1.42 -21.50 9.71
CA ALA A 125 -1.59 -20.28 10.50
C ALA A 125 -2.74 -19.41 9.96
N ILE A 126 -2.92 -19.35 8.63
CA ILE A 126 -4.02 -18.63 7.99
C ILE A 126 -5.37 -19.25 8.40
N VAL A 127 -5.51 -20.58 8.33
CA VAL A 127 -6.73 -21.28 8.70
C VAL A 127 -7.03 -21.10 10.19
N ALA A 128 -6.04 -21.15 11.05
CA ALA A 128 -6.20 -20.92 12.49
C ALA A 128 -6.64 -19.46 12.79
N LEU A 129 -6.02 -18.48 12.15
CA LEU A 129 -6.34 -17.07 12.33
C LEU A 129 -7.69 -16.67 11.74
N ALA A 130 -8.08 -17.28 10.60
CA ALA A 130 -9.37 -17.03 9.96
C ALA A 130 -10.57 -17.68 10.68
N GLY A 131 -10.32 -18.55 11.66
CA GLY A 131 -11.37 -19.25 12.41
C GLY A 131 -12.04 -20.38 11.61
N PHE A 132 -11.46 -20.81 10.50
CA PHE A 132 -11.96 -21.92 9.67
C PHE A 132 -11.37 -23.29 10.07
N ALA A 133 -10.75 -23.39 11.26
CA ALA A 133 -10.16 -24.64 11.72
C ALA A 133 -11.23 -25.73 11.89
N PRO A 134 -10.92 -27.00 11.53
CA PRO A 134 -11.83 -28.12 11.74
C PRO A 134 -12.25 -28.27 13.21
N PRO A 135 -13.45 -28.81 13.51
CA PRO A 135 -13.95 -28.94 14.87
C PRO A 135 -13.04 -29.68 15.84
N SER A 136 -12.20 -30.59 15.34
CA SER A 136 -11.22 -31.35 16.13
C SER A 136 -10.05 -30.49 16.66
N LEU A 137 -9.70 -29.41 15.96
CA LEU A 137 -8.71 -28.42 16.42
C LEU A 137 -9.36 -27.33 17.29
N HIS A 138 -10.69 -27.13 17.16
CA HIS A 138 -11.42 -26.18 17.96
C HIS A 138 -11.46 -26.50 19.46
N ALA A 139 -11.41 -27.78 19.82
CA ALA A 139 -11.55 -28.18 21.22
C ALA A 139 -10.37 -27.75 22.12
N MET A 140 -9.17 -27.58 21.57
CA MET A 140 -7.96 -27.33 22.35
C MET A 140 -7.27 -25.97 22.14
N GLY A 141 -7.56 -25.26 21.06
CA GLY A 141 -6.86 -24.01 20.71
C GLY A 141 -7.74 -22.84 20.25
N ALA A 142 -9.00 -23.06 19.90
CA ALA A 142 -9.83 -22.08 19.21
C ALA A 142 -10.22 -20.87 20.08
N ARG A 143 -10.30 -21.03 21.40
CA ARG A 143 -10.60 -19.88 22.29
C ARG A 143 -9.40 -18.92 22.36
N VAL A 144 -8.19 -19.45 22.37
CA VAL A 144 -6.97 -18.63 22.39
C VAL A 144 -6.68 -18.00 21.00
N GLY A 145 -6.93 -18.77 19.92
CA GLY A 145 -6.70 -18.32 18.55
C GLY A 145 -7.65 -17.20 18.09
N SER A 146 -8.93 -17.24 18.52
CA SER A 146 -9.92 -16.23 18.10
C SER A 146 -9.68 -14.85 18.72
N ASP A 147 -9.19 -14.80 19.95
CA ASP A 147 -8.83 -13.52 20.59
C ASP A 147 -7.46 -13.00 20.14
N LEU A 148 -6.59 -13.92 19.72
CA LEU A 148 -5.31 -13.54 19.12
C LEU A 148 -5.52 -12.94 17.73
N SER A 149 -6.46 -13.45 16.93
CA SER A 149 -6.73 -12.92 15.59
C SER A 149 -7.15 -11.45 15.59
N LYS A 150 -7.93 -11.01 16.58
CA LYS A 150 -8.32 -9.59 16.75
C LYS A 150 -7.12 -8.65 16.92
N ARG A 151 -6.02 -9.17 17.48
CA ARG A 151 -4.80 -8.39 17.75
C ARG A 151 -3.79 -8.47 16.62
N VAL A 152 -3.96 -9.45 15.72
CA VAL A 152 -2.99 -9.74 14.66
C VAL A 152 -3.32 -8.96 13.40
N TYR A 153 -4.59 -8.87 12.99
CA TYR A 153 -5.02 -8.11 11.81
C TYR A 153 -6.48 -7.66 11.92
N ASN A 154 -6.84 -6.61 11.17
CA ASN A 154 -8.15 -5.98 11.21
C ASN A 154 -9.10 -6.47 10.11
N LEU A 155 -8.58 -6.77 8.91
CA LEU A 155 -9.36 -7.22 7.77
C LEU A 155 -8.55 -8.13 6.85
N VAL A 156 -9.26 -8.86 5.98
CA VAL A 156 -8.67 -9.65 4.90
C VAL A 156 -8.82 -8.90 3.59
N ILE A 157 -7.74 -8.83 2.81
CA ILE A 157 -7.75 -8.33 1.43
C ILE A 157 -7.20 -9.41 0.53
N THR A 158 -8.04 -9.97 -0.35
CA THR A 158 -7.60 -10.98 -1.32
C THR A 158 -7.54 -10.37 -2.72
N ASN A 159 -6.52 -10.73 -3.49
CA ASN A 159 -6.41 -10.33 -4.88
C ASN A 159 -6.12 -11.58 -5.74
N VAL A 160 -7.12 -12.03 -6.48
CA VAL A 160 -7.03 -13.20 -7.35
C VAL A 160 -7.08 -12.76 -8.81
N PRO A 161 -5.95 -12.81 -9.53
CA PRO A 161 -5.95 -12.49 -10.95
C PRO A 161 -6.84 -13.47 -11.73
N GLY A 162 -7.78 -12.93 -12.50
CA GLY A 162 -8.63 -13.71 -13.39
C GLY A 162 -8.25 -13.56 -14.86
N PRO A 163 -8.94 -14.30 -15.77
CA PRO A 163 -8.65 -14.30 -17.19
C PRO A 163 -8.88 -12.93 -17.82
N GLN A 164 -7.99 -12.55 -18.74
CA GLN A 164 -8.06 -11.27 -19.46
C GLN A 164 -8.65 -11.43 -20.87
N PHE A 165 -9.50 -12.42 -21.05
CA PHE A 165 -10.28 -12.66 -22.24
C PHE A 165 -11.75 -12.93 -21.84
N PRO A 166 -12.71 -12.65 -22.74
CA PRO A 166 -14.12 -12.82 -22.45
C PRO A 166 -14.49 -14.28 -22.20
N LEU A 167 -15.27 -14.52 -21.15
CA LEU A 167 -15.86 -15.83 -20.83
C LEU A 167 -17.34 -15.82 -21.18
N TYR A 168 -17.85 -17.01 -21.53
CA TYR A 168 -19.24 -17.23 -21.87
C TYR A 168 -19.81 -18.40 -21.09
N ALA A 169 -21.08 -18.27 -20.68
CA ALA A 169 -21.84 -19.34 -20.05
C ALA A 169 -23.17 -19.49 -20.81
N GLY A 170 -23.42 -20.66 -21.41
CA GLY A 170 -24.64 -20.91 -22.19
C GLY A 170 -24.86 -19.90 -23.33
N GLY A 171 -23.76 -19.42 -23.97
CA GLY A 171 -23.83 -18.41 -25.02
C GLY A 171 -23.91 -16.95 -24.53
N ALA A 172 -24.16 -16.71 -23.24
CA ALA A 172 -24.19 -15.38 -22.65
C ALA A 172 -22.78 -14.92 -22.24
N LEU A 173 -22.42 -13.68 -22.60
CA LEU A 173 -21.15 -13.06 -22.21
C LEU A 173 -21.16 -12.72 -20.71
N MET A 174 -20.11 -13.14 -19.99
CA MET A 174 -19.87 -12.66 -18.62
C MET A 174 -19.38 -11.21 -18.68
N LEU A 175 -20.09 -10.29 -18.02
CA LEU A 175 -19.77 -8.86 -18.03
C LEU A 175 -18.82 -8.46 -16.91
N ALA A 176 -18.97 -9.03 -15.72
CA ALA A 176 -18.23 -8.70 -14.52
C ALA A 176 -18.15 -9.91 -13.58
N ALA A 177 -17.15 -9.92 -12.70
CA ALA A 177 -17.01 -10.91 -11.64
C ALA A 177 -16.63 -10.20 -10.34
N TYR A 178 -17.53 -10.20 -9.37
CA TYR A 178 -17.29 -9.60 -8.05
C TYR A 178 -17.10 -10.71 -7.02
N PRO A 179 -15.91 -10.82 -6.40
CA PRO A 179 -15.64 -11.88 -5.46
C PRO A 179 -16.31 -11.63 -4.11
N ILE A 180 -16.80 -12.69 -3.47
CA ILE A 180 -17.30 -12.65 -2.09
C ILE A 180 -16.29 -13.40 -1.23
N VAL A 181 -15.63 -12.67 -0.32
CA VAL A 181 -14.71 -13.26 0.66
C VAL A 181 -15.46 -13.41 1.97
N PRO A 182 -15.53 -14.62 2.55
CA PRO A 182 -16.15 -14.82 3.86
C PRO A 182 -15.49 -13.95 4.93
N LEU A 183 -16.29 -13.44 5.86
CA LEU A 183 -15.75 -12.75 7.03
C LEU A 183 -15.09 -13.75 7.97
N ALA A 184 -13.87 -13.47 8.37
CA ALA A 184 -13.27 -14.15 9.49
C ALA A 184 -13.97 -13.73 10.79
N LYS A 185 -13.92 -14.61 11.80
CA LYS A 185 -14.55 -14.36 13.09
C LYS A 185 -14.06 -13.04 13.68
N ASN A 186 -14.97 -12.21 14.15
CA ASN A 186 -14.73 -10.88 14.73
C ASN A 186 -14.16 -9.82 13.75
N GLN A 187 -14.40 -9.97 12.46
CA GLN A 187 -14.09 -8.96 11.47
C GLN A 187 -15.35 -8.26 10.97
N ALA A 188 -15.25 -6.94 10.79
CA ALA A 188 -16.34 -6.12 10.29
C ALA A 188 -16.46 -6.17 8.76
N VAL A 189 -15.33 -6.32 8.05
CA VAL A 189 -15.29 -6.30 6.59
C VAL A 189 -14.18 -7.20 6.07
N SER A 190 -14.42 -7.80 4.91
CA SER A 190 -13.43 -8.42 4.03
C SER A 190 -13.54 -7.82 2.64
N ILE A 191 -12.41 -7.65 1.95
CA ILE A 191 -12.34 -7.07 0.61
C ILE A 191 -11.74 -8.12 -0.32
N GLY A 192 -12.53 -8.56 -1.29
CA GLY A 192 -12.06 -9.42 -2.36
C GLY A 192 -11.83 -8.61 -3.64
N LEU A 193 -10.78 -8.97 -4.38
CA LEU A 193 -10.53 -8.42 -5.70
C LEU A 193 -10.32 -9.52 -6.71
N THR A 194 -10.81 -9.30 -7.93
CA THR A 194 -10.45 -10.08 -9.09
C THR A 194 -10.31 -9.19 -10.31
N SER A 195 -9.43 -9.58 -11.23
CA SER A 195 -9.36 -8.93 -12.54
C SER A 195 -10.00 -9.83 -13.60
N TYR A 196 -10.78 -9.23 -14.49
CA TYR A 196 -11.42 -9.95 -15.58
C TYR A 196 -11.60 -9.03 -16.79
N ASN A 197 -11.20 -9.50 -17.97
CA ASN A 197 -11.42 -8.85 -19.26
C ASN A 197 -11.15 -7.32 -19.25
N GLY A 198 -10.00 -6.93 -18.71
CA GLY A 198 -9.57 -5.51 -18.59
C GLY A 198 -10.17 -4.71 -17.44
N GLY A 199 -11.05 -5.30 -16.63
CA GLY A 199 -11.58 -4.73 -15.40
C GLY A 199 -10.88 -5.25 -14.15
N VAL A 200 -10.98 -4.51 -13.05
CA VAL A 200 -10.68 -4.94 -11.68
C VAL A 200 -11.93 -4.70 -10.84
N TYR A 201 -12.40 -5.73 -10.18
CA TYR A 201 -13.68 -5.76 -9.50
C TYR A 201 -13.46 -5.99 -8.01
N PHE A 202 -13.97 -5.08 -7.20
CA PHE A 202 -13.92 -5.14 -5.74
C PHE A 202 -15.25 -5.63 -5.19
N GLY A 203 -15.20 -6.64 -4.34
CA GLY A 203 -16.34 -7.10 -3.57
C GLY A 203 -16.07 -6.89 -2.08
N LEU A 204 -16.93 -6.12 -1.43
CA LEU A 204 -16.87 -5.80 -0.01
C LEU A 204 -17.95 -6.58 0.70
N ASN A 205 -17.55 -7.55 1.51
CA ASN A 205 -18.47 -8.30 2.33
C ASN A 205 -18.34 -7.84 3.79
N ALA A 206 -19.40 -7.32 4.36
CA ALA A 206 -19.39 -6.67 5.67
C ALA A 206 -20.42 -7.29 6.62
N ASP A 207 -20.12 -7.25 7.91
CA ASP A 207 -21.10 -7.48 8.97
C ASP A 207 -22.10 -6.33 8.97
N ARG A 208 -23.41 -6.67 8.93
CA ARG A 208 -24.47 -5.69 8.79
C ARG A 208 -24.52 -4.70 9.96
N ASP A 209 -24.27 -5.18 11.16
CA ASP A 209 -24.46 -4.38 12.38
C ASP A 209 -23.18 -3.58 12.70
N ALA A 210 -22.01 -4.18 12.44
CA ALA A 210 -20.73 -3.52 12.66
C ALA A 210 -20.40 -2.48 11.57
N MET A 211 -20.89 -2.69 10.33
CA MET A 211 -20.58 -1.85 9.18
C MET A 211 -21.81 -1.65 8.28
N PRO A 212 -22.83 -0.94 8.78
CA PRO A 212 -24.05 -0.67 8.02
C PRO A 212 -23.83 0.23 6.81
N ASP A 213 -22.72 0.92 6.75
CA ASP A 213 -22.31 1.92 5.76
C ASP A 213 -21.23 1.40 4.78
N VAL A 214 -21.22 0.09 4.51
CA VAL A 214 -20.26 -0.52 3.56
C VAL A 214 -20.33 0.09 2.14
N ASP A 215 -21.50 0.61 1.76
CA ASP A 215 -21.69 1.32 0.49
C ASP A 215 -20.87 2.62 0.44
N VAL A 216 -20.72 3.30 1.57
CA VAL A 216 -19.85 4.48 1.69
C VAL A 216 -18.39 4.09 1.49
N LEU A 217 -17.95 2.96 2.06
CA LEU A 217 -16.58 2.45 1.82
C LEU A 217 -16.36 2.11 0.34
N ALA A 218 -17.36 1.51 -0.33
CA ALA A 218 -17.28 1.21 -1.76
C ALA A 218 -17.14 2.50 -2.60
N GLN A 219 -17.84 3.57 -2.23
CA GLN A 219 -17.68 4.87 -2.86
C GLN A 219 -16.28 5.44 -2.58
N CYS A 220 -15.78 5.36 -1.34
CA CYS A 220 -14.41 5.77 -1.00
C CYS A 220 -13.34 5.01 -1.81
N ILE A 221 -13.59 3.74 -2.17
CA ILE A 221 -12.69 2.99 -3.08
C ILE A 221 -12.68 3.64 -4.46
N THR A 222 -13.85 3.99 -5.00
CA THR A 222 -13.97 4.65 -6.30
C THR A 222 -13.24 6.00 -6.30
N ASP A 223 -13.40 6.79 -5.26
CA ASP A 223 -12.74 8.09 -5.10
C ASP A 223 -11.21 7.95 -4.96
N ALA A 224 -10.74 6.95 -4.22
CA ALA A 224 -9.31 6.67 -4.07
C ALA A 224 -8.65 6.17 -5.36
N ILE A 225 -9.40 5.48 -6.24
CA ILE A 225 -8.95 5.12 -7.59
C ILE A 225 -8.71 6.38 -8.42
N GLU A 226 -9.66 7.31 -8.45
CA GLU A 226 -9.52 8.56 -9.20
C GLU A 226 -8.43 9.46 -8.60
N GLU A 227 -8.32 9.53 -7.26
CA GLU A 227 -7.24 10.25 -6.58
C GLU A 227 -5.85 9.79 -7.07
N LEU A 228 -5.57 8.48 -7.03
CA LEU A 228 -4.29 7.93 -7.49
C LEU A 228 -4.08 8.11 -9.01
N LYS A 229 -5.12 7.94 -9.79
CA LYS A 229 -5.07 8.10 -11.24
C LYS A 229 -4.76 9.53 -11.66
N ASP A 230 -5.27 10.52 -10.94
CA ASP A 230 -4.98 11.92 -11.21
C ASP A 230 -3.50 12.27 -10.94
N THR A 231 -2.84 11.58 -9.99
CA THR A 231 -1.40 11.75 -9.76
C THR A 231 -0.53 11.18 -10.88
N ALA A 232 -1.05 10.19 -11.62
CA ALA A 232 -0.32 9.56 -12.72
C ALA A 232 -0.43 10.33 -14.04
N ARG A 233 -1.44 11.20 -14.15
CA ARG A 233 -1.60 12.06 -15.33
C ARG A 233 -0.51 13.13 -15.32
N PRO A 234 0.18 13.38 -16.46
CA PRO A 234 1.13 14.48 -16.53
C PRO A 234 0.38 15.77 -16.15
N SER A 235 0.81 16.40 -15.07
CA SER A 235 0.30 17.70 -14.67
C SER A 235 0.34 18.58 -15.92
N ARG A 236 -0.81 19.07 -16.39
CA ARG A 236 -0.87 20.24 -17.25
C ARG A 236 -0.41 21.44 -16.42
N ARG A 237 0.89 21.44 -16.06
CA ARG A 237 1.52 22.69 -15.66
C ARG A 237 1.20 23.64 -16.79
N SER A 238 0.32 24.59 -16.52
CA SER A 238 0.21 25.79 -17.30
C SER A 238 1.64 26.26 -17.49
N VAL A 239 2.13 26.14 -18.72
CA VAL A 239 3.33 26.87 -19.13
C VAL A 239 2.92 28.33 -19.02
N GLY A 240 2.94 28.84 -17.80
CA GLY A 240 2.88 30.24 -17.52
C GLY A 240 4.00 30.83 -18.34
N ARG A 241 3.62 31.45 -19.44
CA ARG A 241 4.46 32.24 -20.31
C ARG A 241 5.28 33.14 -19.39
N ARG A 242 6.57 32.73 -19.11
CA ARG A 242 7.49 33.63 -18.44
C ARG A 242 7.45 34.94 -19.21
N PRO A 243 7.16 36.07 -18.57
CA PRO A 243 7.29 37.36 -19.24
C PRO A 243 8.73 37.42 -19.75
N LYS A 244 8.92 37.58 -21.06
CA LYS A 244 10.22 37.93 -21.62
C LYS A 244 10.56 39.29 -21.02
N VAL A 245 11.41 39.31 -19.99
CA VAL A 245 12.06 40.54 -19.53
C VAL A 245 12.96 40.95 -20.66
N PRO A 246 12.80 42.14 -21.27
CA PRO A 246 13.71 42.61 -22.30
C PRO A 246 15.06 42.81 -21.64
N LEU A 247 16.08 42.16 -22.18
CA LEU A 247 17.49 42.44 -21.85
C LEU A 247 17.80 43.88 -22.26
N THR A 248 17.73 44.80 -21.32
CA THR A 248 18.27 46.14 -21.48
C THR A 248 19.77 46.01 -21.58
N THR A 249 20.32 46.27 -22.74
CA THR A 249 21.75 46.38 -23.00
C THR A 249 22.32 47.47 -22.11
N VAL A 250 23.02 47.07 -21.04
CA VAL A 250 23.83 48.02 -20.24
C VAL A 250 25.10 48.31 -21.05
N SER A 251 25.19 49.55 -21.52
CA SER A 251 26.35 50.12 -22.21
C SER A 251 27.60 50.03 -21.32
N THR A 252 28.63 49.40 -21.81
CA THR A 252 29.91 49.25 -21.10
C THR A 252 30.68 50.57 -21.19
N GLU A 253 30.55 51.42 -20.17
CA GLU A 253 31.50 52.53 -19.97
C GLU A 253 32.76 52.04 -19.27
N ALA A 254 33.87 52.35 -19.89
CA ALA A 254 35.21 51.96 -19.51
C ALA A 254 35.59 52.49 -18.10
N ARG A 255 35.81 51.59 -17.16
CA ARG A 255 36.36 51.92 -15.85
C ARG A 255 37.89 51.80 -15.88
N LYS A 256 38.58 52.97 -15.78
CA LYS A 256 40.02 53.12 -15.68
C LYS A 256 40.59 52.34 -14.47
N LYS A 257 41.68 51.60 -14.69
CA LYS A 257 42.46 50.92 -13.65
C LYS A 257 43.16 51.93 -12.72
N PRO A 258 43.17 51.71 -11.39
CA PRO A 258 44.10 52.37 -10.49
C PRO A 258 45.45 51.62 -10.42
N PRO A 259 46.58 52.31 -10.06
CA PRO A 259 47.92 51.78 -10.16
C PRO A 259 48.31 50.81 -9.04
N THR A 260 49.05 49.78 -9.40
CA THR A 260 49.66 48.78 -8.53
C THR A 260 50.83 49.32 -7.72
N LYS A 261 50.79 49.13 -6.38
CA LYS A 261 51.98 49.23 -5.52
C LYS A 261 52.56 47.84 -5.22
N PRO A 262 53.87 47.68 -5.10
CA PRO A 262 54.49 46.39 -4.90
C PRO A 262 54.49 45.96 -3.43
N VAL A 263 54.17 44.70 -3.17
CA VAL A 263 54.27 44.08 -1.84
C VAL A 263 55.52 43.22 -1.77
N LYS A 264 56.32 43.50 -0.73
CA LYS A 264 57.59 42.86 -0.38
C LYS A 264 57.42 41.40 -0.03
N LYS A 265 58.35 40.58 -0.52
CA LYS A 265 58.55 39.19 -0.06
C LYS A 265 59.11 39.20 1.36
N THR A 266 58.53 38.36 2.20
CA THR A 266 59.15 37.98 3.48
C THR A 266 59.22 36.45 3.52
N THR A 267 60.40 35.96 3.58
CA THR A 267 60.86 34.59 3.79
C THR A 267 60.90 34.30 5.31
N SER A 268 60.42 33.15 5.75
CA SER A 268 60.96 32.39 6.90
C SER A 268 60.15 31.10 7.01
N ARG A 269 60.69 30.01 7.02
CA ARG A 269 61.78 29.24 7.60
C ARG A 269 61.17 28.01 8.28
N THR A 270 61.56 26.92 7.74
CA THR A 270 61.43 25.53 8.13
C THR A 270 61.73 25.31 9.63
N THR A 271 60.94 24.47 10.29
CA THR A 271 61.49 23.53 11.29
C THR A 271 60.66 22.27 11.35
N ALA A 272 61.35 21.19 11.04
CA ALA A 272 60.98 19.82 11.27
C ALA A 272 61.08 19.45 12.76
N ARG A 273 60.22 18.60 13.28
CA ARG A 273 60.54 17.79 14.45
C ARG A 273 59.95 16.38 14.33
N LYS A 274 60.89 15.46 14.34
CA LYS A 274 60.80 14.00 14.48
C LYS A 274 60.32 13.57 15.88
N GLY A 275 59.90 12.36 15.94
CA GLY A 275 59.99 11.51 17.15
C GLY A 275 58.66 10.85 17.45
N ALA A 276 58.52 9.62 17.27
CA ALA A 276 58.94 8.34 17.77
C ALA A 276 57.80 7.71 18.60
N SER A 277 57.22 6.57 18.14
CA SER A 277 57.53 5.21 18.57
C SER A 277 57.16 4.91 20.03
N SER A 278 56.18 4.02 20.22
CA SER A 278 56.33 2.74 20.94
C SER A 278 54.94 2.17 21.30
N THR A 279 54.58 1.02 20.76
CA THR A 279 54.55 -0.31 21.36
C THR A 279 53.94 -0.43 22.76
N SER A 280 52.95 -1.26 22.94
CA SER A 280 52.88 -2.48 23.69
C SER A 280 51.50 -2.80 24.28
N LYS A 281 51.03 -3.96 23.91
CA LYS A 281 50.45 -5.07 24.69
C LYS A 281 49.77 -4.76 26.03
N ALA A 282 48.55 -5.16 26.15
CA ALA A 282 48.04 -6.25 26.95
C ALA A 282 46.60 -6.56 26.47
#